data_47edff2e69295db9da44612b5644c888
#
_entry.id   47edff2e69295db9da44612b5644c888
#
_cell.length_a   1.000
_cell.length_b   1.000
_cell.length_c   1.000
_cell.angle_alpha   90.00
_cell.angle_beta   90.00
_cell.angle_gamma   90.00
#
_symmetry.space_group_name_H-M   'P 1'
#
loop_
_entity.id
_entity.type
_entity.pdbx_description
1 polymer ?
#
loop_
_entity_poly.entity_id
_entity_poly.type
_entity_poly.pdbx_seq_one_letter_code
_entity_poly.pdbx_strand_id
1 'polypeptide(L)'
;MRLRAAVSALAVPVLLLAGCGQGAGPSPTSASGAVGSAGVSDSAGSDSAGSDSAAASSEAPTPGPTVPPETAVAAPVPADQLPTATGKIGEKPAFSFPKTSPPPSLQRQILVQGSGQEVKKGDWLITNYLGQVWGGKIFDNSYDRKKTTAFQIGVGKVVPGWDVAMAGVKVGSRILLSLPPADGYTSAGNSQAGIKGTDTIVFVVDILESIPADKGGQADAKPVPLPATTAVTVSGKLGVQPSVKIGPKATEPTKAQVLRLSIGTGAKLALDDQVLVQYQAVTWTNQPAVSTWPAANAAPQNPGGKGPEQITVQKDSPFAALAGITVGSRVLLLLPKTKSAQGESPAFAVIIDIVAKT
;
A
#
# COMPACT_ATOMS: atom_id res chain seq x y z
N MET A 1 -28.22 5.26 37.15
CA MET A 1 -28.27 5.80 35.78
C MET A 1 -26.86 6.03 35.32
N ARG A 2 -26.28 5.11 34.55
CA ARG A 2 -24.91 5.23 34.02
C ARG A 2 -25.03 5.55 32.52
N LEU A 3 -24.71 6.78 32.13
CA LEU A 3 -24.62 7.21 30.75
C LEU A 3 -23.45 6.48 30.10
N ARG A 4 -23.73 5.59 29.18
CA ARG A 4 -22.75 5.03 28.24
C ARG A 4 -22.56 6.06 27.14
N ALA A 5 -21.42 6.75 27.14
CA ALA A 5 -20.96 7.55 26.01
C ALA A 5 -20.63 6.58 24.87
N ALA A 6 -21.45 6.57 23.83
CA ALA A 6 -21.14 5.95 22.56
C ALA A 6 -20.05 6.79 21.89
N VAL A 7 -18.82 6.30 21.89
CA VAL A 7 -17.77 6.83 21.04
C VAL A 7 -18.07 6.37 19.63
N SER A 8 -18.78 7.21 18.87
CA SER A 8 -18.86 7.08 17.43
C SER A 8 -17.46 7.19 16.87
N ALA A 9 -16.90 6.11 16.35
CA ALA A 9 -15.74 6.12 15.50
C ALA A 9 -16.10 6.98 14.26
N LEU A 10 -15.74 8.25 14.30
CA LEU A 10 -15.71 9.10 13.12
C LEU A 10 -14.64 8.50 12.20
N ALA A 11 -15.10 7.68 11.26
CA ALA A 11 -14.35 7.47 10.05
C ALA A 11 -14.18 8.86 9.45
N VAL A 12 -13.03 9.48 9.68
CA VAL A 12 -12.55 10.57 8.86
C VAL A 12 -12.68 10.01 7.45
N PRO A 13 -13.44 10.63 6.53
CA PRO A 13 -13.26 10.33 5.14
C PRO A 13 -11.84 10.82 4.86
N VAL A 14 -10.88 9.96 5.23
CA VAL A 14 -9.55 10.06 4.69
C VAL A 14 -9.83 10.28 3.24
N LEU A 15 -9.28 11.27 2.74
CA LEU A 15 -8.91 11.57 1.38
C LEU A 15 -8.59 10.33 0.52
N LEU A 16 -9.42 9.30 0.62
CA LEU A 16 -9.67 8.25 -0.34
C LEU A 16 -10.57 8.86 -1.43
N LEU A 17 -10.10 9.95 -2.03
CA LEU A 17 -10.40 10.20 -3.41
C LEU A 17 -9.64 9.13 -4.17
N ALA A 18 -10.24 7.93 -4.20
CA ALA A 18 -9.97 6.97 -5.24
C ALA A 18 -10.22 7.71 -6.56
N GLY A 19 -9.20 8.36 -7.06
CA GLY A 19 -9.15 8.78 -8.44
C GLY A 19 -9.23 7.50 -9.24
N CYS A 20 -10.35 7.28 -9.95
CA CYS A 20 -10.43 6.33 -11.03
C CYS A 20 -9.45 6.79 -12.11
N GLY A 21 -8.19 6.46 -11.93
CA GLY A 21 -7.14 6.48 -12.94
C GLY A 21 -6.88 5.04 -13.30
N GLN A 22 -7.37 4.63 -14.47
CA GLN A 22 -7.04 3.33 -15.07
C GLN A 22 -5.54 3.25 -15.26
N GLY A 23 -4.89 2.57 -14.33
CA GLY A 23 -3.50 2.15 -14.41
C GLY A 23 -3.43 0.83 -13.67
N ALA A 24 -3.61 -0.26 -14.41
CA ALA A 24 -3.72 -1.60 -13.89
C ALA A 24 -2.43 -2.04 -13.19
N GLY A 25 -2.48 -2.03 -11.86
CA GLY A 25 -1.64 -2.88 -11.04
C GLY A 25 -2.57 -3.66 -10.11
N PRO A 26 -2.45 -4.98 -9.96
CA PRO A 26 -3.39 -5.75 -9.18
C PRO A 26 -3.24 -5.46 -7.68
N SER A 27 -4.18 -4.71 -7.12
CA SER A 27 -4.36 -4.64 -5.67
C SER A 27 -5.29 -5.75 -5.23
N PRO A 28 -4.97 -6.55 -4.22
CA PRO A 28 -5.89 -7.53 -3.68
C PRO A 28 -6.98 -6.81 -2.87
N THR A 29 -8.22 -6.92 -3.34
CA THR A 29 -9.41 -6.54 -2.58
C THR A 29 -9.65 -7.58 -1.49
N SER A 30 -9.55 -7.15 -0.24
CA SER A 30 -9.98 -7.93 0.91
C SER A 30 -11.51 -8.02 0.91
N ALA A 31 -12.06 -9.20 0.66
CA ALA A 31 -13.48 -9.50 0.88
C ALA A 31 -13.73 -9.68 2.38
N SER A 32 -14.40 -8.72 3.00
CA SER A 32 -14.94 -8.86 4.35
C SER A 32 -16.32 -9.49 4.24
N GLY A 33 -16.46 -10.74 4.68
CA GLY A 33 -17.72 -11.45 4.75
C GLY A 33 -18.60 -10.91 5.88
N ALA A 34 -19.79 -10.44 5.54
CA ALA A 34 -20.86 -10.16 6.49
C ALA A 34 -21.79 -11.37 6.57
N VAL A 35 -21.87 -11.99 7.73
CA VAL A 35 -22.89 -12.97 8.08
C VAL A 35 -24.20 -12.25 8.42
N GLY A 36 -25.25 -12.49 7.69
CA GLY A 36 -26.63 -12.02 7.96
C GLY A 36 -27.60 -13.19 8.08
N SER A 37 -28.27 -13.23 9.20
CA SER A 37 -29.15 -14.25 9.73
C SER A 37 -30.51 -14.36 9.01
N ALA A 38 -31.10 -15.55 9.14
CA ALA A 38 -32.32 -16.08 8.60
C ALA A 38 -33.59 -15.25 8.80
N GLY A 39 -34.55 -15.43 7.89
CA GLY A 39 -35.93 -15.11 8.03
C GLY A 39 -36.76 -15.94 7.06
N VAL A 40 -37.49 -16.92 7.61
CA VAL A 40 -38.46 -17.79 6.94
C VAL A 40 -39.77 -17.04 6.69
N SER A 41 -40.42 -17.25 5.54
CA SER A 41 -41.90 -17.31 5.47
C SER A 41 -42.36 -17.89 4.13
N ASP A 42 -43.29 -18.84 4.27
CA ASP A 42 -44.08 -19.59 3.30
C ASP A 42 -44.93 -18.76 2.33
N SER A 43 -45.19 -19.25 1.16
CA SER A 43 -46.48 -19.79 0.68
C SER A 43 -46.58 -19.93 -0.83
N ALA A 44 -46.84 -21.14 -1.21
CA ALA A 44 -47.83 -21.71 -2.16
C ALA A 44 -48.08 -21.07 -3.54
N GLY A 45 -47.92 -21.92 -4.56
CA GLY A 45 -48.98 -22.30 -5.48
C GLY A 45 -48.89 -21.90 -6.92
N SER A 46 -48.68 -22.85 -7.74
CA SER A 46 -49.46 -23.36 -8.88
C SER A 46 -48.76 -23.46 -10.25
N ASP A 47 -48.91 -24.65 -10.73
CA ASP A 47 -48.62 -25.29 -12.05
C ASP A 47 -48.62 -24.44 -13.34
N SER A 48 -47.68 -24.76 -14.25
CA SER A 48 -48.01 -25.24 -15.62
C SER A 48 -46.76 -25.58 -16.42
N ALA A 49 -46.71 -26.82 -16.87
CA ALA A 49 -46.19 -27.46 -18.06
C ALA A 49 -45.18 -26.79 -19.01
N GLY A 50 -44.05 -27.48 -19.19
CA GLY A 50 -43.56 -28.00 -20.46
C GLY A 50 -42.72 -27.10 -21.34
N SER A 51 -41.41 -27.39 -21.40
CA SER A 51 -40.67 -27.60 -22.67
C SER A 51 -39.22 -27.99 -22.34
N ASP A 52 -38.84 -29.18 -22.81
CA ASP A 52 -37.45 -29.66 -22.79
C ASP A 52 -36.51 -28.71 -23.52
N SER A 53 -35.46 -28.28 -22.83
CA SER A 53 -34.26 -27.79 -23.45
C SER A 53 -33.09 -28.14 -22.53
N ALA A 54 -32.31 -29.11 -22.95
CA ALA A 54 -31.09 -29.55 -22.28
C ALA A 54 -30.08 -28.38 -22.21
N ALA A 55 -30.10 -27.65 -21.10
CA ALA A 55 -29.05 -26.73 -20.75
C ALA A 55 -27.98 -27.50 -19.97
N ALA A 56 -26.81 -27.65 -20.58
CA ALA A 56 -25.62 -28.17 -19.94
C ALA A 56 -25.34 -27.32 -18.67
N SER A 57 -25.53 -27.94 -17.54
CA SER A 57 -25.20 -27.35 -16.22
C SER A 57 -23.68 -27.21 -16.16
N SER A 58 -23.17 -26.00 -16.43
CA SER A 58 -21.80 -25.63 -16.13
C SER A 58 -21.70 -25.45 -14.60
N GLU A 59 -21.45 -26.53 -13.89
CA GLU A 59 -21.04 -26.45 -12.49
C GLU A 59 -19.78 -25.60 -12.40
N ALA A 60 -19.88 -24.46 -11.70
CA ALA A 60 -18.71 -23.71 -11.30
C ALA A 60 -17.81 -24.61 -10.45
N PRO A 61 -16.50 -24.67 -10.70
CA PRO A 61 -15.61 -25.54 -9.94
C PRO A 61 -15.70 -25.19 -8.45
N THR A 62 -16.03 -26.18 -7.63
CA THR A 62 -16.02 -26.07 -6.18
C THR A 62 -14.61 -25.60 -5.75
N PRO A 63 -14.47 -24.52 -4.96
CA PRO A 63 -13.18 -24.10 -4.46
C PRO A 63 -12.54 -25.27 -3.70
N GLY A 64 -11.35 -25.68 -4.11
CA GLY A 64 -10.57 -26.68 -3.38
C GLY A 64 -10.22 -26.17 -1.98
N PRO A 65 -9.75 -27.05 -1.09
CA PRO A 65 -9.39 -26.66 0.28
C PRO A 65 -8.37 -25.53 0.24
N THR A 66 -8.67 -24.43 0.94
CA THR A 66 -7.83 -23.24 1.00
C THR A 66 -6.62 -23.57 1.91
N VAL A 67 -5.47 -23.83 1.31
CA VAL A 67 -4.20 -23.94 2.05
C VAL A 67 -3.83 -22.54 2.53
N PRO A 68 -3.55 -22.33 3.83
CA PRO A 68 -3.11 -21.02 4.32
C PRO A 68 -1.72 -20.67 3.72
N PRO A 69 -1.40 -19.38 3.54
CA PRO A 69 -0.10 -18.94 3.06
C PRO A 69 1.00 -19.30 4.07
N GLU A 70 2.21 -19.48 3.57
CA GLU A 70 3.37 -19.77 4.41
C GLU A 70 3.77 -18.54 5.26
N THR A 71 4.25 -18.80 6.47
CA THR A 71 4.72 -17.76 7.41
C THR A 71 6.23 -17.54 7.33
N ALA A 72 6.95 -18.40 6.60
CA ALA A 72 8.38 -18.34 6.37
C ALA A 72 8.74 -18.91 4.99
N VAL A 73 9.88 -18.51 4.47
CA VAL A 73 10.44 -19.11 3.25
C VAL A 73 10.86 -20.55 3.60
N ALA A 74 10.44 -21.51 2.78
CA ALA A 74 10.80 -22.92 2.97
C ALA A 74 12.31 -23.15 2.75
N ALA A 75 12.81 -24.30 3.21
CA ALA A 75 14.16 -24.73 2.93
C ALA A 75 14.42 -24.75 1.41
N PRO A 76 15.60 -24.30 0.96
CA PRO A 76 15.91 -24.24 -0.46
C PRO A 76 15.80 -25.62 -1.13
N VAL A 77 15.11 -25.67 -2.26
CA VAL A 77 15.15 -26.84 -3.14
C VAL A 77 16.41 -26.82 -4.01
N PRO A 78 16.82 -27.97 -4.60
CA PRO A 78 17.89 -27.99 -5.59
C PRO A 78 17.71 -26.95 -6.69
N ALA A 79 18.80 -26.32 -7.13
CA ALA A 79 18.74 -25.20 -8.07
C ALA A 79 18.13 -25.58 -9.44
N ASP A 80 18.23 -26.84 -9.84
CA ASP A 80 17.64 -27.39 -11.06
C ASP A 80 16.11 -27.55 -10.99
N GLN A 81 15.52 -27.37 -9.82
CA GLN A 81 14.06 -27.37 -9.60
C GLN A 81 13.47 -25.95 -9.65
N LEU A 82 14.28 -24.92 -9.78
CA LEU A 82 13.83 -23.55 -9.92
C LEU A 82 14.14 -22.99 -11.33
N PRO A 83 13.38 -22.04 -11.83
CA PRO A 83 13.73 -21.35 -13.06
C PRO A 83 15.06 -20.62 -12.91
N THR A 84 15.81 -20.53 -13.98
CA THR A 84 16.92 -19.59 -14.09
C THR A 84 16.44 -18.28 -14.69
N ALA A 85 17.10 -17.20 -14.34
CA ALA A 85 16.81 -15.86 -14.88
C ALA A 85 18.09 -15.22 -15.40
N THR A 86 17.98 -14.60 -16.58
CA THR A 86 19.09 -13.88 -17.22
C THR A 86 19.02 -12.37 -16.91
N GLY A 87 20.03 -11.63 -17.35
CA GLY A 87 20.10 -10.17 -17.22
C GLY A 87 20.72 -9.70 -15.92
N LYS A 88 21.29 -8.49 -15.93
CA LYS A 88 21.84 -7.82 -14.76
C LYS A 88 20.75 -7.04 -14.02
N ILE A 89 21.03 -6.60 -12.80
CA ILE A 89 20.18 -5.65 -12.08
C ILE A 89 19.87 -4.44 -12.95
N GLY A 90 18.58 -4.07 -13.02
CA GLY A 90 18.10 -2.99 -13.88
C GLY A 90 17.75 -3.40 -15.32
N GLU A 91 18.19 -4.57 -15.77
CA GLU A 91 17.82 -5.14 -17.08
C GLU A 91 16.62 -6.09 -16.95
N LYS A 92 15.70 -6.06 -17.93
CA LYS A 92 14.55 -6.96 -17.97
C LYS A 92 15.04 -8.42 -18.03
N PRO A 93 14.69 -9.26 -17.03
CA PRO A 93 15.11 -10.66 -17.04
C PRO A 93 14.28 -11.47 -18.03
N ALA A 94 14.82 -12.64 -18.40
CA ALA A 94 14.10 -13.69 -19.10
C ALA A 94 14.25 -15.00 -18.32
N PHE A 95 13.13 -15.74 -18.16
CA PHE A 95 13.12 -17.01 -17.46
C PHE A 95 13.42 -18.19 -18.41
N SER A 96 14.12 -19.17 -17.87
CA SER A 96 14.18 -20.54 -18.42
C SER A 96 13.69 -21.50 -17.37
N PHE A 97 12.59 -22.20 -17.67
CA PHE A 97 11.92 -23.09 -16.72
C PHE A 97 12.45 -24.53 -16.85
N PRO A 98 12.63 -25.24 -15.72
CA PRO A 98 12.92 -26.65 -15.72
C PRO A 98 11.71 -27.44 -16.24
N LYS A 99 11.93 -28.68 -16.63
CA LYS A 99 10.83 -29.60 -17.06
C LYS A 99 10.04 -30.19 -15.89
N THR A 100 10.50 -29.95 -14.66
CA THR A 100 9.87 -30.42 -13.42
C THR A 100 8.65 -29.57 -13.08
N SER A 101 7.74 -30.12 -12.28
CA SER A 101 6.67 -29.34 -11.65
C SER A 101 7.25 -28.31 -10.70
N PRO A 102 6.53 -27.18 -10.48
CA PRO A 102 6.96 -26.18 -9.51
C PRO A 102 7.04 -26.77 -8.10
N PRO A 103 7.96 -26.30 -7.23
CA PRO A 103 7.97 -26.64 -5.83
C PRO A 103 6.62 -26.29 -5.17
N PRO A 104 6.11 -27.16 -4.27
CA PRO A 104 4.82 -26.92 -3.61
C PRO A 104 4.87 -25.86 -2.51
N SER A 105 6.05 -25.36 -2.15
CA SER A 105 6.30 -24.40 -1.07
C SER A 105 6.93 -23.13 -1.59
N LEU A 106 6.76 -22.04 -0.82
CA LEU A 106 7.36 -20.72 -1.09
C LEU A 106 8.89 -20.84 -1.15
N GLN A 107 9.46 -20.49 -2.29
CA GLN A 107 10.90 -20.50 -2.50
C GLN A 107 11.44 -19.11 -2.78
N ARG A 108 12.62 -18.81 -2.23
CA ARG A 108 13.41 -17.62 -2.51
C ARG A 108 14.84 -18.00 -2.85
N GLN A 109 15.34 -17.55 -3.99
CA GLN A 109 16.73 -17.66 -4.37
C GLN A 109 17.31 -16.25 -4.55
N ILE A 110 18.45 -15.97 -3.93
CA ILE A 110 19.20 -14.73 -4.17
C ILE A 110 20.09 -14.94 -5.38
N LEU A 111 19.76 -14.27 -6.49
CA LEU A 111 20.52 -14.34 -7.74
C LEU A 111 21.73 -13.41 -7.71
N VAL A 112 21.58 -12.23 -7.11
CA VAL A 112 22.63 -11.26 -6.85
C VAL A 112 22.47 -10.74 -5.44
N GLN A 113 23.51 -10.84 -4.62
CA GLN A 113 23.50 -10.36 -3.25
C GLN A 113 23.81 -8.86 -3.22
N GLY A 114 22.89 -8.07 -2.68
CA GLY A 114 23.08 -6.66 -2.39
C GLY A 114 23.92 -6.43 -1.14
N SER A 115 24.41 -5.19 -1.00
CA SER A 115 25.23 -4.73 0.14
C SER A 115 24.55 -3.66 0.98
N GLY A 116 23.33 -3.22 0.58
CA GLY A 116 22.58 -2.19 1.31
C GLY A 116 21.95 -2.68 2.61
N GLN A 117 21.11 -1.87 3.21
CA GLN A 117 20.36 -2.22 4.43
C GLN A 117 19.41 -3.40 4.19
N GLU A 118 19.10 -4.11 5.26
CA GLU A 118 18.11 -5.20 5.23
C GLU A 118 16.69 -4.64 5.20
N VAL A 119 15.85 -5.23 4.36
CA VAL A 119 14.41 -4.96 4.30
C VAL A 119 13.74 -5.47 5.57
N LYS A 120 12.92 -4.63 6.19
CA LYS A 120 12.12 -4.98 7.36
C LYS A 120 10.63 -4.98 7.04
N LYS A 121 9.85 -5.70 7.82
CA LYS A 121 8.39 -5.61 7.76
C LYS A 121 7.93 -4.17 8.02
N GLY A 122 7.02 -3.68 7.20
CA GLY A 122 6.56 -2.30 7.22
C GLY A 122 7.30 -1.37 6.26
N ASP A 123 8.47 -1.76 5.75
CA ASP A 123 9.22 -0.95 4.79
C ASP A 123 8.49 -0.84 3.46
N TRP A 124 8.65 0.31 2.81
CA TRP A 124 8.36 0.47 1.40
C TRP A 124 9.57 0.13 0.56
N LEU A 125 9.39 -0.70 -0.44
CA LEU A 125 10.42 -1.06 -1.40
C LEU A 125 10.18 -0.35 -2.72
N ILE A 126 11.23 0.24 -3.28
CA ILE A 126 11.26 0.66 -4.69
C ILE A 126 11.93 -0.47 -5.46
N THR A 127 11.23 -1.01 -6.45
CA THR A 127 11.66 -2.22 -7.15
C THR A 127 11.51 -2.11 -8.65
N ASN A 128 12.33 -2.89 -9.37
CA ASN A 128 11.96 -3.41 -10.68
C ASN A 128 11.59 -4.89 -10.53
N TYR A 129 10.62 -5.34 -11.30
CA TYR A 129 10.19 -6.73 -11.23
C TYR A 129 9.63 -7.24 -12.56
N LEU A 130 9.65 -8.56 -12.70
CA LEU A 130 8.94 -9.28 -13.74
C LEU A 130 8.24 -10.47 -13.09
N GLY A 131 6.92 -10.61 -13.33
CA GLY A 131 6.09 -11.71 -12.89
C GLY A 131 5.60 -12.56 -14.04
N GLN A 132 5.72 -13.89 -13.92
CA GLN A 132 5.33 -14.87 -14.93
C GLN A 132 4.66 -16.07 -14.29
N VAL A 133 3.65 -16.63 -14.91
CA VAL A 133 3.10 -17.94 -14.54
C VAL A 133 4.17 -19.01 -14.86
N TRP A 134 4.33 -20.01 -13.99
CA TRP A 134 5.30 -21.08 -14.20
C TRP A 134 5.14 -21.74 -15.57
N GLY A 135 6.15 -21.64 -16.42
CA GLY A 135 6.10 -22.11 -17.81
C GLY A 135 5.07 -21.44 -18.72
N GLY A 136 4.37 -20.42 -18.20
CA GLY A 136 3.28 -19.74 -18.90
C GLY A 136 3.65 -18.32 -19.36
N LYS A 137 2.68 -17.40 -19.33
CA LYS A 137 2.84 -16.03 -19.80
C LYS A 137 3.36 -15.09 -18.73
N ILE A 138 4.12 -14.08 -19.15
CA ILE A 138 4.38 -12.88 -18.33
C ILE A 138 3.05 -12.17 -18.13
N PHE A 139 2.69 -11.90 -16.86
CA PHE A 139 1.45 -11.21 -16.53
C PHE A 139 1.66 -9.77 -16.11
N ASP A 140 2.85 -9.43 -15.60
CA ASP A 140 3.19 -8.07 -15.22
C ASP A 140 4.70 -7.85 -15.15
N ASN A 141 5.16 -6.62 -15.44
CA ASN A 141 6.54 -6.22 -15.22
C ASN A 141 6.69 -4.68 -15.21
N SER A 142 7.67 -4.18 -14.47
CA SER A 142 7.98 -2.75 -14.39
C SER A 142 8.83 -2.26 -15.56
N TYR A 143 9.60 -3.15 -16.19
CA TYR A 143 10.58 -2.79 -17.21
C TYR A 143 9.93 -2.22 -18.47
N ASP A 144 8.83 -2.84 -18.95
CA ASP A 144 8.12 -2.38 -20.14
C ASP A 144 7.44 -1.03 -19.89
N ARG A 145 7.04 -0.76 -18.65
CA ARG A 145 6.53 0.55 -18.22
C ARG A 145 7.63 1.60 -18.08
N LYS A 146 8.92 1.20 -18.10
CA LYS A 146 10.08 2.07 -17.85
C LYS A 146 9.95 2.89 -16.56
N LYS A 147 9.30 2.30 -15.55
CA LYS A 147 9.00 2.93 -14.27
C LYS A 147 9.13 1.90 -13.17
N THR A 148 9.86 2.27 -12.10
CA THR A 148 9.92 1.49 -10.87
C THR A 148 8.54 1.41 -10.22
N THR A 149 8.36 0.46 -9.33
CA THR A 149 7.11 0.31 -8.58
C THR A 149 7.42 0.26 -7.09
N ALA A 150 6.58 0.93 -6.30
CA ALA A 150 6.69 0.95 -4.85
C ALA A 150 5.68 0.00 -4.22
N PHE A 151 6.14 -0.83 -3.28
CA PHE A 151 5.31 -1.76 -2.51
C PHE A 151 5.65 -1.70 -1.04
N GLN A 152 4.64 -1.67 -0.17
CA GLN A 152 4.84 -1.82 1.28
C GLN A 152 4.78 -3.29 1.66
N ILE A 153 5.78 -3.77 2.39
CA ILE A 153 6.01 -5.18 2.69
C ILE A 153 5.63 -5.49 4.15
N GLY A 154 5.07 -6.70 4.37
CA GLY A 154 4.75 -7.22 5.69
C GLY A 154 3.51 -6.63 6.35
N VAL A 155 2.62 -5.99 5.55
CA VAL A 155 1.39 -5.34 6.01
C VAL A 155 0.12 -5.83 5.30
N GLY A 156 0.23 -6.86 4.46
CA GLY A 156 -0.89 -7.46 3.71
C GLY A 156 -1.35 -6.66 2.51
N LYS A 157 -0.48 -5.82 1.93
CA LYS A 157 -0.79 -5.02 0.73
C LYS A 157 -0.27 -5.63 -0.58
N VAL A 158 0.47 -6.72 -0.49
CA VAL A 158 0.99 -7.50 -1.62
C VAL A 158 0.59 -8.97 -1.47
N VAL A 159 0.91 -9.80 -2.46
CA VAL A 159 0.69 -11.25 -2.33
C VAL A 159 1.45 -11.81 -1.13
N PRO A 160 0.89 -12.78 -0.38
CA PRO A 160 1.47 -13.25 0.89
C PRO A 160 2.95 -13.64 0.79
N GLY A 161 3.33 -14.32 -0.28
CA GLY A 161 4.73 -14.73 -0.48
C GLY A 161 5.72 -13.57 -0.59
N TRP A 162 5.31 -12.39 -1.06
CA TRP A 162 6.15 -11.20 -1.06
C TRP A 162 6.35 -10.65 0.35
N ASP A 163 5.27 -10.58 1.16
CA ASP A 163 5.33 -10.10 2.54
C ASP A 163 6.32 -10.93 3.39
N VAL A 164 6.41 -12.22 3.09
CA VAL A 164 7.31 -13.16 3.76
C VAL A 164 8.71 -13.13 3.17
N ALA A 165 8.82 -13.23 1.83
CA ALA A 165 10.09 -13.51 1.18
C ALA A 165 10.99 -12.28 0.99
N MET A 166 10.45 -11.05 1.08
CA MET A 166 11.26 -9.84 0.95
C MET A 166 11.98 -9.44 2.23
N ALA A 167 11.43 -9.78 3.41
CA ALA A 167 12.04 -9.45 4.69
C ALA A 167 13.41 -10.13 4.85
N GLY A 168 14.39 -9.40 5.37
CA GLY A 168 15.77 -9.86 5.56
C GLY A 168 16.64 -9.80 4.29
N VAL A 169 16.08 -9.46 3.13
CA VAL A 169 16.87 -9.28 1.90
C VAL A 169 17.54 -7.91 1.92
N LYS A 170 18.78 -7.81 1.43
CA LYS A 170 19.50 -6.55 1.37
C LYS A 170 19.14 -5.74 0.12
N VAL A 171 19.04 -4.44 0.26
CA VAL A 171 18.92 -3.50 -0.87
C VAL A 171 20.11 -3.71 -1.83
N GLY A 172 19.84 -3.62 -3.13
CA GLY A 172 20.76 -3.94 -4.21
C GLY A 172 20.75 -5.43 -4.60
N SER A 173 19.91 -6.25 -3.99
CA SER A 173 19.74 -7.64 -4.39
C SER A 173 18.82 -7.80 -5.59
N ARG A 174 19.11 -8.85 -6.39
CA ARG A 174 18.15 -9.47 -7.32
C ARG A 174 17.76 -10.82 -6.75
N ILE A 175 16.47 -11.04 -6.60
CA ILE A 175 15.94 -12.31 -6.07
C ILE A 175 14.98 -12.95 -7.06
N LEU A 176 14.92 -14.28 -7.03
CA LEU A 176 13.91 -15.09 -7.68
C LEU A 176 12.97 -15.62 -6.59
N LEU A 177 11.68 -15.52 -6.83
CA LEU A 177 10.64 -16.07 -5.97
C LEU A 177 9.79 -17.05 -6.76
N SER A 178 9.46 -18.22 -6.16
CA SER A 178 8.45 -19.12 -6.65
C SER A 178 7.34 -19.23 -5.61
N LEU A 179 6.15 -18.78 -5.98
CA LEU A 179 4.99 -18.68 -5.11
C LEU A 179 3.92 -19.68 -5.55
N PRO A 180 3.68 -20.74 -4.79
CA PRO A 180 2.51 -21.59 -5.00
C PRO A 180 1.22 -20.79 -4.82
N PRO A 181 0.04 -21.32 -5.22
CA PRO A 181 -1.22 -20.59 -5.16
C PRO A 181 -1.52 -19.92 -3.83
N ALA A 182 -1.25 -20.58 -2.70
CA ALA A 182 -1.51 -20.05 -1.36
C ALA A 182 -0.72 -18.76 -1.07
N ASP A 183 0.49 -18.66 -1.56
CA ASP A 183 1.39 -17.52 -1.37
C ASP A 183 1.27 -16.47 -2.48
N GLY A 184 0.52 -16.80 -3.54
CA GLY A 184 0.18 -15.92 -4.67
C GLY A 184 -1.25 -15.38 -4.59
N TYR A 185 -2.06 -15.73 -5.59
CA TYR A 185 -3.45 -15.27 -5.72
C TYR A 185 -4.49 -16.26 -5.17
N THR A 186 -4.08 -17.22 -4.36
CA THR A 186 -4.91 -18.25 -3.72
C THR A 186 -5.71 -19.10 -4.72
N SER A 187 -6.70 -19.86 -4.26
CA SER A 187 -7.62 -20.59 -5.14
C SER A 187 -8.51 -19.69 -5.98
N ALA A 188 -8.59 -18.40 -5.68
CA ALA A 188 -9.33 -17.42 -6.47
C ALA A 188 -8.63 -17.07 -7.79
N GLY A 189 -7.32 -17.12 -7.84
CA GLY A 189 -6.52 -16.64 -8.96
C GLY A 189 -6.66 -15.14 -9.19
N ASN A 190 -6.28 -14.70 -10.39
CA ASN A 190 -6.49 -13.33 -10.87
C ASN A 190 -6.83 -13.36 -12.36
N SER A 191 -8.12 -13.32 -12.66
CA SER A 191 -8.62 -13.43 -14.05
C SER A 191 -8.16 -12.28 -14.95
N GLN A 192 -8.00 -11.07 -14.40
CA GLN A 192 -7.52 -9.90 -15.14
C GLN A 192 -6.06 -10.08 -15.59
N ALA A 193 -5.26 -10.72 -14.75
CA ALA A 193 -3.86 -11.06 -15.05
C ALA A 193 -3.73 -12.42 -15.78
N GLY A 194 -4.83 -13.15 -16.00
CA GLY A 194 -4.83 -14.47 -16.61
C GLY A 194 -4.20 -15.56 -15.73
N ILE A 195 -4.25 -15.40 -14.41
CA ILE A 195 -3.69 -16.33 -13.41
C ILE A 195 -4.85 -17.19 -12.86
N LYS A 196 -4.71 -18.50 -12.94
CA LYS A 196 -5.66 -19.45 -12.36
C LYS A 196 -5.37 -19.68 -10.88
N GLY A 197 -6.37 -20.14 -10.14
CA GLY A 197 -6.21 -20.48 -8.70
C GLY A 197 -5.30 -21.69 -8.43
N THR A 198 -4.83 -22.37 -9.45
CA THR A 198 -3.89 -23.49 -9.37
C THR A 198 -2.49 -23.13 -9.86
N ASP A 199 -2.28 -21.92 -10.36
CA ASP A 199 -1.02 -21.51 -10.97
C ASP A 199 0.01 -21.13 -9.91
N THR A 200 1.20 -21.69 -10.00
CA THR A 200 2.39 -21.16 -9.35
C THR A 200 2.91 -19.99 -10.16
N ILE A 201 3.20 -18.88 -9.50
CA ILE A 201 3.76 -17.68 -10.12
C ILE A 201 5.21 -17.46 -9.71
N VAL A 202 6.00 -16.94 -10.64
CA VAL A 202 7.43 -16.69 -10.42
C VAL A 202 7.72 -15.23 -10.64
N PHE A 203 8.57 -14.68 -9.78
CA PHE A 203 9.06 -13.31 -9.92
C PHE A 203 10.58 -13.27 -9.95
N VAL A 204 11.13 -12.33 -10.73
CA VAL A 204 12.43 -11.76 -10.47
C VAL A 204 12.21 -10.34 -9.99
N VAL A 205 12.83 -9.99 -8.87
CA VAL A 205 12.70 -8.67 -8.25
C VAL A 205 14.07 -8.08 -7.98
N ASP A 206 14.30 -6.86 -8.47
CA ASP A 206 15.43 -6.02 -8.09
C ASP A 206 14.99 -5.07 -6.97
N ILE A 207 15.61 -5.18 -5.80
CA ILE A 207 15.34 -4.29 -4.67
C ILE A 207 16.27 -3.09 -4.78
N LEU A 208 15.75 -1.95 -5.22
CA LEU A 208 16.55 -0.74 -5.49
C LEU A 208 16.70 0.13 -4.24
N GLU A 209 15.64 0.25 -3.45
CA GLU A 209 15.60 1.05 -2.22
C GLU A 209 14.65 0.42 -1.21
N SER A 210 14.95 0.60 0.09
CA SER A 210 14.05 0.29 1.19
C SER A 210 13.88 1.54 2.05
N ILE A 211 12.62 1.94 2.25
CA ILE A 211 12.22 3.12 3.01
C ILE A 211 11.55 2.64 4.29
N PRO A 212 12.20 2.82 5.46
CA PRO A 212 11.65 2.37 6.74
C PRO A 212 10.28 2.97 7.04
N ALA A 213 9.44 2.21 7.75
CA ALA A 213 8.10 2.64 8.12
C ALA A 213 8.06 3.91 8.98
N ASP A 214 9.12 4.20 9.72
CA ASP A 214 9.29 5.41 10.54
C ASP A 214 10.06 6.52 9.84
N LYS A 215 10.37 6.38 8.55
CA LYS A 215 11.11 7.37 7.77
C LYS A 215 10.26 8.62 7.56
N GLY A 216 10.71 9.75 8.09
CA GLY A 216 10.18 11.07 7.79
C GLY A 216 10.92 11.78 6.66
N GLY A 217 10.74 13.10 6.58
CA GLY A 217 11.49 13.95 5.68
C GLY A 217 12.98 14.00 6.01
N GLN A 218 13.72 14.83 5.33
CA GLN A 218 15.17 14.98 5.50
C GLN A 218 15.49 15.65 6.86
N ALA A 219 16.31 15.00 7.68
CA ALA A 219 16.59 15.46 9.05
C ALA A 219 17.39 16.77 9.10
N ASP A 220 18.23 17.02 8.09
CA ASP A 220 19.04 18.22 7.90
C ASP A 220 18.47 19.19 6.87
N ALA A 221 17.17 19.05 6.51
CA ALA A 221 16.47 19.97 5.64
C ALA A 221 16.52 21.40 6.21
N LYS A 222 16.65 22.39 5.31
CA LYS A 222 16.73 23.82 5.72
C LYS A 222 15.41 24.27 6.36
N PRO A 223 15.40 24.68 7.64
CA PRO A 223 14.17 25.14 8.29
C PRO A 223 13.61 26.41 7.64
N VAL A 224 12.29 26.53 7.63
CA VAL A 224 11.56 27.72 7.21
C VAL A 224 10.65 28.15 8.37
N PRO A 225 10.84 29.35 8.94
CA PRO A 225 9.97 29.83 10.01
C PRO A 225 8.53 30.01 9.52
N LEU A 226 7.57 29.62 10.34
CA LEU A 226 6.17 29.96 10.08
C LEU A 226 5.96 31.47 10.25
N PRO A 227 5.04 32.09 9.47
CA PRO A 227 4.63 33.46 9.71
C PRO A 227 4.11 33.64 11.14
N ALA A 228 4.44 34.73 11.81
CA ALA A 228 3.99 35.02 13.16
C ALA A 228 2.46 35.05 13.32
N THR A 229 1.73 35.29 12.22
CA THR A 229 0.28 35.28 12.16
C THR A 229 -0.31 33.86 12.14
N THR A 230 0.53 32.84 11.94
CA THR A 230 0.08 31.45 11.97
C THR A 230 -0.11 31.04 13.42
N ALA A 231 -1.32 30.92 13.88
CA ALA A 231 -1.62 30.51 15.25
C ALA A 231 -1.51 28.97 15.44
N VAL A 232 -0.63 28.33 14.68
CA VAL A 232 -0.32 26.88 14.75
C VAL A 232 1.15 26.73 15.14
N THR A 233 1.41 25.96 16.19
CA THR A 233 2.76 25.62 16.63
C THR A 233 3.09 24.21 16.17
N VAL A 234 4.25 24.06 15.53
CA VAL A 234 4.81 22.77 15.15
C VAL A 234 6.11 22.57 15.91
N SER A 235 6.27 21.42 16.56
CA SER A 235 7.45 21.07 17.34
C SER A 235 7.94 19.66 16.99
N GLY A 236 9.16 19.33 17.42
CA GLY A 236 9.85 18.09 17.08
C GLY A 236 10.95 18.31 16.05
N LYS A 237 11.91 17.38 16.03
CA LYS A 237 13.01 17.39 15.06
C LYS A 237 12.50 17.05 13.66
N LEU A 238 13.19 17.51 12.62
CA LEU A 238 12.95 17.07 11.24
C LEU A 238 13.29 15.57 11.10
N GLY A 239 12.60 14.88 10.21
CA GLY A 239 12.81 13.45 9.97
C GLY A 239 12.16 12.49 10.98
N VAL A 240 11.59 13.01 12.09
CA VAL A 240 10.85 12.21 13.08
C VAL A 240 9.44 12.75 13.25
N GLN A 241 8.57 11.97 13.90
CA GLN A 241 7.18 12.35 14.16
C GLN A 241 7.08 13.73 14.80
N PRO A 242 6.37 14.68 14.17
CA PRO A 242 6.16 16.01 14.73
C PRO A 242 5.01 16.02 15.73
N SER A 243 4.93 17.12 16.49
CA SER A 243 3.73 17.51 17.24
C SER A 243 3.17 18.81 16.68
N VAL A 244 1.86 18.91 16.61
CA VAL A 244 1.14 20.09 16.12
C VAL A 244 0.11 20.52 17.15
N LYS A 245 0.03 21.84 17.40
CA LYS A 245 -0.91 22.44 18.34
C LYS A 245 -1.53 23.71 17.74
N ILE A 246 -2.85 23.73 17.72
CA ILE A 246 -3.63 24.91 17.34
C ILE A 246 -3.76 25.82 18.54
N GLY A 247 -3.39 27.08 18.39
CA GLY A 247 -3.50 28.09 19.44
C GLY A 247 -4.96 28.51 19.69
N PRO A 248 -5.28 29.02 20.89
CA PRO A 248 -6.67 29.30 21.27
C PRO A 248 -7.31 30.47 20.48
N LYS A 249 -6.50 31.28 19.80
CA LYS A 249 -6.96 32.41 18.96
C LYS A 249 -6.84 32.09 17.47
N ALA A 250 -6.56 30.85 17.10
CA ALA A 250 -6.43 30.46 15.71
C ALA A 250 -7.78 30.52 15.00
N THR A 251 -7.84 31.24 13.89
CA THR A 251 -9.01 31.27 13.02
C THR A 251 -8.98 30.06 12.07
N GLU A 252 -10.11 29.38 11.93
CA GLU A 252 -10.24 28.28 10.98
C GLU A 252 -9.91 28.73 9.56
N PRO A 253 -9.17 27.91 8.80
CA PRO A 253 -8.86 28.24 7.40
C PRO A 253 -10.14 28.20 6.57
N THR A 254 -10.32 29.18 5.68
CA THR A 254 -11.45 29.24 4.74
C THR A 254 -11.12 28.59 3.39
N LYS A 255 -9.85 28.32 3.13
CA LYS A 255 -9.32 27.63 1.95
C LYS A 255 -8.12 26.79 2.32
N ALA A 256 -7.82 25.78 1.51
CA ALA A 256 -6.59 24.98 1.68
C ALA A 256 -5.35 25.87 1.51
N GLN A 257 -4.37 25.71 2.41
CA GLN A 257 -3.10 26.46 2.40
C GLN A 257 -1.96 25.52 2.72
N VAL A 258 -0.83 25.64 2.00
CA VAL A 258 0.40 24.93 2.30
C VAL A 258 1.46 25.92 2.75
N LEU A 259 2.01 25.70 3.93
CA LEU A 259 3.11 26.45 4.49
C LEU A 259 4.34 25.54 4.61
N ARG A 260 5.47 25.98 4.10
CA ARG A 260 6.73 25.22 4.21
C ARG A 260 7.28 25.34 5.62
N LEU A 261 7.66 24.22 6.22
CA LEU A 261 8.34 24.14 7.52
C LEU A 261 9.82 23.85 7.34
N SER A 262 10.17 23.14 6.26
CA SER A 262 11.56 22.93 5.83
C SER A 262 11.64 22.68 4.34
N ILE A 263 12.84 22.86 3.79
CA ILE A 263 13.14 22.62 2.37
C ILE A 263 14.17 21.49 2.30
N GLY A 264 13.76 20.35 1.76
CA GLY A 264 14.63 19.24 1.44
C GLY A 264 15.42 19.47 0.14
N THR A 265 16.39 18.60 -0.11
CA THR A 265 17.31 18.70 -1.27
C THR A 265 16.96 17.77 -2.42
N GLY A 266 15.93 16.93 -2.26
CA GLY A 266 15.53 15.97 -3.28
C GLY A 266 14.83 16.59 -4.49
N ALA A 267 14.31 15.74 -5.37
CA ALA A 267 13.61 16.17 -6.57
C ALA A 267 12.38 17.04 -6.27
N LYS A 268 12.10 18.01 -7.13
CA LYS A 268 10.84 18.77 -7.06
C LYS A 268 9.67 17.90 -7.53
N LEU A 269 8.56 18.01 -6.84
CA LEU A 269 7.32 17.35 -7.21
C LEU A 269 6.64 18.09 -8.37
N ALA A 270 6.07 17.32 -9.29
CA ALA A 270 5.17 17.80 -10.33
C ALA A 270 3.75 17.29 -10.09
N LEU A 271 2.78 17.82 -10.82
CA LEU A 271 1.46 17.20 -10.89
C LEU A 271 1.60 15.78 -11.43
N ASP A 272 0.71 14.91 -10.97
CA ASP A 272 0.63 13.49 -11.29
C ASP A 272 1.79 12.61 -10.78
N ASP A 273 2.75 13.21 -10.05
CA ASP A 273 3.77 12.43 -9.34
C ASP A 273 3.14 11.57 -8.24
N GLN A 274 3.63 10.35 -8.14
CA GLN A 274 3.36 9.47 -7.00
C GLN A 274 4.45 9.70 -5.95
N VAL A 275 4.02 9.87 -4.70
CA VAL A 275 4.89 10.31 -3.61
C VAL A 275 4.57 9.54 -2.35
N LEU A 276 5.59 9.07 -1.65
CA LEU A 276 5.46 8.56 -0.29
C LEU A 276 5.49 9.73 0.69
N VAL A 277 4.50 9.82 1.55
CA VAL A 277 4.39 10.86 2.58
C VAL A 277 4.15 10.25 3.95
N GLN A 278 4.80 10.81 4.96
CA GLN A 278 4.39 10.63 6.35
C GLN A 278 3.55 11.83 6.75
N TYR A 279 2.44 11.60 7.44
CA TYR A 279 1.65 12.72 7.92
C TYR A 279 1.05 12.48 9.30
N GLN A 280 0.73 13.59 9.95
CA GLN A 280 -0.05 13.63 11.18
C GLN A 280 -1.04 14.78 11.10
N ALA A 281 -2.30 14.50 11.39
CA ALA A 281 -3.39 15.47 11.39
C ALA A 281 -3.99 15.65 12.79
N VAL A 282 -4.36 16.88 13.09
CA VAL A 282 -5.22 17.21 14.22
C VAL A 282 -6.39 18.04 13.72
N THR A 283 -7.53 17.93 14.38
CA THR A 283 -8.66 18.82 14.15
C THR A 283 -8.34 20.23 14.67
N TRP A 284 -9.12 21.22 14.24
CA TRP A 284 -8.94 22.60 14.74
C TRP A 284 -9.17 22.75 16.25
N THR A 285 -9.76 21.75 16.89
CA THR A 285 -9.93 21.63 18.36
C THR A 285 -8.84 20.83 19.05
N ASN A 286 -7.71 20.59 18.37
CA ASN A 286 -6.55 19.80 18.88
C ASN A 286 -6.87 18.34 19.19
N GLN A 287 -7.93 17.75 18.61
CA GLN A 287 -8.15 16.31 18.74
C GLN A 287 -7.27 15.57 17.71
N PRO A 288 -6.57 14.51 18.11
CA PRO A 288 -5.88 13.65 17.15
C PRO A 288 -6.87 13.11 16.12
N ALA A 289 -6.53 13.17 14.83
CA ALA A 289 -7.37 12.68 13.75
C ALA A 289 -6.77 11.43 13.12
N VAL A 290 -5.66 11.57 12.41
CA VAL A 290 -5.00 10.46 11.72
C VAL A 290 -3.48 10.67 11.73
N SER A 291 -2.75 9.55 11.77
CA SER A 291 -1.29 9.55 11.66
C SER A 291 -0.84 8.32 10.89
N THR A 292 0.11 8.49 9.98
CA THR A 292 0.79 7.39 9.31
C THR A 292 2.03 6.93 10.10
N TRP A 293 2.48 7.72 11.06
CA TRP A 293 3.63 7.39 11.89
C TRP A 293 3.37 6.14 12.72
N PRO A 294 4.27 5.14 12.71
CA PRO A 294 4.17 4.00 13.61
C PRO A 294 4.18 4.47 15.06
N ALA A 295 3.26 4.00 15.86
CA ALA A 295 3.25 4.32 17.29
C ALA A 295 4.28 3.46 18.01
N ALA A 296 5.16 4.10 18.79
CA ALA A 296 6.13 3.40 19.63
C ALA A 296 5.44 2.48 20.66
N ASN A 297 4.22 2.87 21.10
CA ASN A 297 3.38 2.12 22.02
C ASN A 297 1.95 2.09 21.49
N ALA A 298 1.73 1.31 20.40
CA ALA A 298 0.40 1.15 19.83
C ALA A 298 -0.55 0.52 20.84
N ALA A 299 -1.63 1.23 21.18
CA ALA A 299 -2.74 0.67 21.95
C ALA A 299 -3.87 0.25 21.01
N PRO A 300 -4.72 -0.72 21.40
CA PRO A 300 -5.86 -1.15 20.57
C PRO A 300 -6.76 -0.01 20.10
N GLN A 301 -6.85 1.07 20.91
CA GLN A 301 -7.66 2.26 20.62
C GLN A 301 -6.94 3.27 19.71
N ASN A 302 -5.60 3.16 19.57
CA ASN A 302 -4.77 3.98 18.71
C ASN A 302 -3.62 3.13 18.16
N PRO A 303 -3.86 2.32 17.15
CA PRO A 303 -2.87 1.37 16.63
C PRO A 303 -1.68 2.04 15.93
N GLY A 304 -1.68 3.38 15.82
CA GLY A 304 -0.68 4.10 15.04
C GLY A 304 -0.80 3.84 13.54
N GLY A 305 0.03 4.52 12.77
CA GLY A 305 0.15 4.29 11.34
C GLY A 305 1.08 3.11 11.01
N LYS A 306 0.99 2.65 9.78
CA LYS A 306 1.82 1.56 9.24
C LYS A 306 3.03 2.06 8.43
N GLY A 307 3.38 3.33 8.58
CA GLY A 307 4.43 3.98 7.80
C GLY A 307 3.90 4.89 6.70
N PRO A 308 4.78 5.40 5.83
CA PRO A 308 4.41 6.32 4.77
C PRO A 308 3.27 5.78 3.91
N GLU A 309 2.45 6.68 3.42
CA GLU A 309 1.41 6.36 2.43
C GLU A 309 1.77 6.93 1.07
N GLN A 310 1.40 6.20 0.03
CA GLN A 310 1.55 6.67 -1.33
C GLN A 310 0.35 7.52 -1.72
N ILE A 311 0.61 8.76 -2.13
CA ILE A 311 -0.38 9.68 -2.67
C ILE A 311 0.00 10.11 -4.07
N THR A 312 -0.98 10.61 -4.84
CA THR A 312 -0.72 11.27 -6.12
C THR A 312 -0.92 12.78 -5.97
N VAL A 313 -0.02 13.59 -6.52
CA VAL A 313 -0.11 15.06 -6.54
C VAL A 313 -1.12 15.48 -7.60
N GLN A 314 -2.41 15.23 -7.38
CA GLN A 314 -3.48 15.50 -8.36
C GLN A 314 -3.92 16.95 -8.34
N LYS A 315 -4.19 17.52 -9.53
CA LYS A 315 -4.60 18.91 -9.74
C LYS A 315 -5.81 19.33 -8.91
N ASP A 316 -6.82 18.46 -8.81
CA ASP A 316 -8.09 18.78 -8.15
C ASP A 316 -8.18 18.24 -6.72
N SER A 317 -7.02 17.98 -6.11
CA SER A 317 -6.90 17.51 -4.73
C SER A 317 -6.20 18.53 -3.83
N PRO A 318 -6.36 18.45 -2.51
CA PRO A 318 -5.57 19.26 -1.57
C PRO A 318 -4.06 19.07 -1.73
N PHE A 319 -3.62 17.93 -2.29
CA PHE A 319 -2.21 17.62 -2.55
C PHE A 319 -1.65 18.32 -3.79
N ALA A 320 -2.48 18.95 -4.64
CA ALA A 320 -1.99 19.80 -5.74
C ALA A 320 -1.00 20.86 -5.26
N ALA A 321 -1.20 21.35 -4.05
CA ALA A 321 -0.34 22.36 -3.43
C ALA A 321 1.06 21.84 -3.05
N LEU A 322 1.31 20.53 -3.16
CA LEU A 322 2.64 19.93 -3.01
C LEU A 322 3.50 20.04 -4.28
N ALA A 323 2.90 20.42 -5.43
CA ALA A 323 3.66 20.66 -6.65
C ALA A 323 4.69 21.78 -6.42
N GLY A 324 5.92 21.56 -6.87
CA GLY A 324 7.06 22.45 -6.65
C GLY A 324 7.72 22.33 -5.26
N ILE A 325 7.21 21.49 -4.36
CA ILE A 325 7.89 21.12 -3.11
C ILE A 325 8.94 20.06 -3.42
N THR A 326 10.07 20.10 -2.73
CA THR A 326 11.14 19.11 -2.89
C THR A 326 10.95 17.92 -1.96
N VAL A 327 11.33 16.72 -2.41
CA VAL A 327 11.46 15.54 -1.54
C VAL A 327 12.40 15.87 -0.38
N GLY A 328 12.09 15.34 0.80
CA GLY A 328 12.78 15.65 2.06
C GLY A 328 12.20 16.85 2.81
N SER A 329 11.30 17.63 2.20
CA SER A 329 10.66 18.78 2.86
C SER A 329 9.61 18.33 3.88
N ARG A 330 9.36 19.21 4.87
CA ARG A 330 8.19 19.17 5.76
C ARG A 330 7.29 20.36 5.46
N VAL A 331 5.99 20.13 5.35
CA VAL A 331 4.99 21.18 5.15
C VAL A 331 3.85 21.08 6.16
N LEU A 332 3.20 22.20 6.42
CA LEU A 332 1.93 22.29 7.14
C LEU A 332 0.83 22.58 6.13
N LEU A 333 -0.10 21.67 5.96
CA LEU A 333 -1.31 21.79 5.15
C LEU A 333 -2.47 22.13 6.09
N LEU A 334 -3.07 23.29 5.88
CA LEU A 334 -4.27 23.73 6.57
C LEU A 334 -5.48 23.47 5.68
N LEU A 335 -6.44 22.71 6.17
CA LEU A 335 -7.66 22.34 5.44
C LEU A 335 -8.88 22.98 6.08
N PRO A 336 -9.75 23.66 5.30
CA PRO A 336 -10.99 24.18 5.80
C PRO A 336 -11.97 23.07 6.18
N LYS A 337 -12.97 23.40 6.98
CA LYS A 337 -14.12 22.51 7.14
C LYS A 337 -14.85 22.35 5.80
N THR A 338 -15.40 21.17 5.59
CA THR A 338 -16.14 20.85 4.37
C THR A 338 -17.48 20.20 4.70
N LYS A 339 -18.47 20.42 3.83
CA LYS A 339 -19.76 19.71 3.87
C LYS A 339 -19.85 18.79 2.67
N SER A 340 -20.25 17.57 2.91
CA SER A 340 -20.51 16.58 1.87
C SER A 340 -21.83 15.85 2.14
N ALA A 341 -22.26 15.00 1.23
CA ALA A 341 -23.43 14.14 1.42
C ALA A 341 -23.26 13.15 2.61
N GLN A 342 -22.01 12.85 2.99
CA GLN A 342 -21.68 12.00 4.13
C GLN A 342 -21.61 12.75 5.47
N GLY A 343 -21.74 14.08 5.46
CA GLY A 343 -21.70 14.90 6.66
C GLY A 343 -20.69 16.05 6.58
N GLU A 344 -20.46 16.66 7.74
CA GLU A 344 -19.55 17.78 7.92
C GLU A 344 -18.19 17.27 8.43
N SER A 345 -17.11 17.66 7.74
CA SER A 345 -15.73 17.38 8.15
C SER A 345 -15.15 18.63 8.82
N PRO A 346 -14.52 18.53 10.00
CA PRO A 346 -13.91 19.70 10.66
C PRO A 346 -12.72 20.24 9.86
N ALA A 347 -12.25 21.42 10.22
CA ALA A 347 -10.98 21.95 9.74
C ALA A 347 -9.81 21.14 10.36
N PHE A 348 -8.72 20.98 9.58
CA PHE A 348 -7.54 20.24 10.00
C PHE A 348 -6.25 21.04 9.83
N ALA A 349 -5.29 20.77 10.71
CA ALA A 349 -3.89 21.04 10.49
C ALA A 349 -3.16 19.69 10.28
N VAL A 350 -2.54 19.53 9.12
CA VAL A 350 -1.86 18.30 8.70
C VAL A 350 -0.40 18.61 8.47
N ILE A 351 0.50 17.98 9.23
CA ILE A 351 1.92 18.03 8.93
C ILE A 351 2.24 16.88 8.00
N ILE A 352 2.93 17.20 6.91
CA ILE A 352 3.30 16.23 5.87
C ILE A 352 4.81 16.29 5.66
N ASP A 353 5.47 15.16 5.81
CA ASP A 353 6.85 14.92 5.39
C ASP A 353 6.84 14.27 4.02
N ILE A 354 7.53 14.87 3.07
CA ILE A 354 7.73 14.30 1.72
C ILE A 354 8.90 13.34 1.78
N VAL A 355 8.62 12.03 1.77
CA VAL A 355 9.64 11.01 2.03
C VAL A 355 10.40 10.61 0.77
N ALA A 356 9.66 10.26 -0.28
CA ALA A 356 10.24 9.84 -1.55
C ALA A 356 9.28 10.08 -2.72
N LYS A 357 9.81 10.21 -3.92
CA LYS A 357 9.07 10.15 -5.19
C LYS A 357 9.23 8.75 -5.76
N THR A 358 8.11 8.13 -6.22
CA THR A 358 8.07 6.74 -6.69
C THR A 358 7.74 6.64 -8.18
#